data_5c1c8712d2031320ecb0c494c3fa64c8
#
_entry.id   5c1c8712d2031320ecb0c494c3fa64c8
#
_cell.length_a   1.000
_cell.length_b   1.000
_cell.length_c   1.000
_cell.angle_alpha   90.00
_cell.angle_beta   90.00
_cell.angle_gamma   90.00
#
_symmetry.space_group_name_H-M   'P 1'
#
loop_
_entity.id
_entity.type
_entity.pdbx_description
1 polymer ?
#
loop_
_entity_poly.entity_id
_entity_poly.type
_entity_poly.pdbx_seq_one_letter_code
_entity_poly.pdbx_strand_id
1 'polypeptide(L)'
;MSTYRPLKSCLTIKSSEIEGLGLYAIEDIESGVILGVSHIEDDRFENGYIRTPLGGFVNHRTESNSRVAYEDDIGRLVTTQKIKKGEEITTTYHLYPVRDD
;
A
#
# COMPACT_ATOMS: atom_id res chain seq x y z
N MET A 1 9.27 -18.47 -18.47
CA MET A 1 9.08 -18.66 -17.03
C MET A 1 8.94 -17.32 -16.34
N SER A 2 7.97 -17.20 -15.48
CA SER A 2 7.76 -15.92 -14.78
C SER A 2 8.49 -15.93 -13.45
N THR A 3 8.94 -14.77 -13.06
CA THR A 3 9.58 -14.56 -11.77
C THR A 3 8.56 -13.93 -10.84
N TYR A 4 8.49 -14.44 -9.63
CA TYR A 4 7.60 -13.87 -8.64
C TYR A 4 8.03 -12.43 -8.35
N ARG A 5 7.07 -11.52 -8.41
CA ARG A 5 7.31 -10.12 -8.11
C ARG A 5 6.28 -9.65 -7.11
N PRO A 6 6.68 -9.48 -5.86
CA PRO A 6 5.73 -9.00 -4.85
C PRO A 6 5.31 -7.56 -5.07
N LEU A 7 6.08 -6.81 -5.86
CA LEU A 7 5.77 -5.43 -6.16
C LEU A 7 5.58 -5.24 -7.66
N LYS A 8 4.66 -4.34 -8.02
CA LYS A 8 4.46 -3.96 -9.40
C LYS A 8 5.74 -3.32 -9.93
N SER A 9 5.97 -3.43 -11.24
CA SER A 9 7.23 -2.97 -11.83
C SER A 9 7.45 -1.47 -11.70
N CYS A 10 6.41 -0.70 -11.41
CA CYS A 10 6.55 0.74 -11.23
C CYS A 10 6.95 1.13 -9.81
N LEU A 11 7.19 0.16 -8.94
CA LEU A 11 7.46 0.40 -7.52
C LEU A 11 8.81 -0.13 -7.11
N THR A 12 9.40 0.49 -6.09
CA THR A 12 10.62 0.01 -5.46
C THR A 12 10.59 0.37 -3.99
N ILE A 13 11.55 -0.16 -3.24
CA ILE A 13 11.65 0.08 -1.81
C ILE A 13 12.94 0.85 -1.56
N LYS A 14 12.85 1.93 -0.79
CA LYS A 14 14.00 2.75 -0.42
C LYS A 14 13.82 3.26 0.99
N SER A 15 14.88 3.85 1.55
CA SER A 15 14.78 4.52 2.84
C SER A 15 13.75 5.62 2.76
N SER A 16 12.92 5.71 3.80
CA SER A 16 11.85 6.68 3.87
C SER A 16 12.17 7.75 4.88
N GLU A 17 11.75 8.98 4.61
CA GLU A 17 11.85 10.05 5.59
C GLU A 17 10.77 9.94 6.65
N ILE A 18 9.76 9.13 6.40
CA ILE A 18 8.68 8.93 7.36
C ILE A 18 9.10 7.91 8.41
N GLU A 19 9.47 6.72 7.96
CA GLU A 19 9.90 5.68 8.88
C GLU A 19 10.55 4.57 8.10
N GLY A 20 11.75 4.14 8.52
CA GLY A 20 12.44 2.97 8.00
C GLY A 20 12.51 2.94 6.49
N LEU A 21 11.96 1.88 5.90
CA LEU A 21 11.88 1.72 4.45
C LEU A 21 10.49 2.10 3.99
N GLY A 22 10.42 2.60 2.77
CA GLY A 22 9.16 3.01 2.19
C GLY A 22 9.02 2.52 0.76
N LEU A 23 7.83 2.68 0.23
CA LEU A 23 7.47 2.27 -1.13
C LEU A 23 7.54 3.50 -2.03
N TYR A 24 8.24 3.40 -3.15
CA TYR A 24 8.47 4.56 -4.02
C TYR A 24 8.11 4.25 -5.46
N ALA A 25 7.66 5.27 -6.17
CA ALA A 25 7.38 5.17 -7.60
C ALA A 25 8.69 5.33 -8.38
N ILE A 26 8.96 4.43 -9.31
CA ILE A 26 10.12 4.58 -10.18
C ILE A 26 9.73 5.09 -11.56
N GLU A 27 8.46 5.39 -11.73
CA GLU A 27 7.93 6.07 -12.92
C GLU A 27 6.64 6.76 -12.50
N ASP A 28 6.12 7.65 -13.34
CA ASP A 28 4.86 8.34 -13.05
C ASP A 28 3.73 7.32 -13.02
N ILE A 29 2.82 7.48 -12.05
CA ILE A 29 1.66 6.60 -11.89
C ILE A 29 0.42 7.47 -11.88
N GLU A 30 -0.56 7.10 -12.71
CA GLU A 30 -1.80 7.85 -12.78
C GLU A 30 -2.69 7.59 -11.56
N SER A 31 -3.69 8.44 -11.38
CA SER A 31 -4.70 8.24 -10.35
C SER A 31 -5.56 7.04 -10.70
N GLY A 32 -6.03 6.33 -9.67
CA GLY A 32 -6.93 5.20 -9.88
C GLY A 32 -6.25 3.90 -10.29
N VAL A 33 -4.93 3.83 -10.17
CA VAL A 33 -4.18 2.63 -10.55
C VAL A 33 -4.11 1.69 -9.34
N ILE A 34 -4.44 0.43 -9.57
CA ILE A 34 -4.33 -0.60 -8.55
C ILE A 34 -2.88 -1.05 -8.49
N LEU A 35 -2.24 -0.81 -7.35
CA LEU A 35 -0.82 -1.15 -7.17
C LEU A 35 -0.63 -2.60 -6.75
N GLY A 36 -1.68 -3.25 -6.26
CA GLY A 36 -1.63 -4.65 -5.89
C GLY A 36 -2.37 -4.90 -4.59
N VAL A 37 -2.35 -6.16 -4.17
CA VAL A 37 -2.97 -6.57 -2.92
C VAL A 37 -2.04 -6.18 -1.77
N SER A 38 -2.56 -5.41 -0.83
CA SER A 38 -1.76 -4.96 0.31
C SER A 38 -2.09 -5.74 1.58
N HIS A 39 -3.34 -6.17 1.73
CA HIS A 39 -3.80 -6.85 2.94
C HIS A 39 -4.80 -7.92 2.58
N ILE A 40 -4.82 -8.97 3.38
CA ILE A 40 -5.82 -10.02 3.26
C ILE A 40 -6.40 -10.23 4.64
N GLU A 41 -7.72 -10.08 4.78
CA GLU A 41 -8.38 -10.28 6.06
C GLU A 41 -8.51 -11.77 6.34
N ASP A 42 -8.19 -12.15 7.55
CA ASP A 42 -8.25 -13.55 7.96
C ASP A 42 -8.31 -13.56 9.48
N ASP A 43 -9.45 -14.00 10.02
CA ASP A 43 -9.67 -13.94 11.46
C ASP A 43 -8.83 -14.94 12.24
N ARG A 44 -8.05 -15.79 11.57
CA ARG A 44 -7.08 -16.63 12.25
C ARG A 44 -5.88 -15.84 12.77
N PHE A 45 -5.71 -14.60 12.31
CA PHE A 45 -4.59 -13.77 12.73
C PHE A 45 -5.04 -12.79 13.79
N GLU A 46 -4.12 -12.47 14.67
CA GLU A 46 -4.40 -11.65 15.85
C GLU A 46 -5.08 -10.33 15.50
N ASN A 47 -4.63 -9.70 14.46
CA ASN A 47 -5.18 -8.40 14.05
C ASN A 47 -6.27 -8.52 13.00
N GLY A 48 -6.65 -9.75 12.64
CA GLY A 48 -7.69 -9.96 11.67
C GLY A 48 -7.26 -9.85 10.23
N TYR A 49 -5.96 -9.67 9.97
CA TYR A 49 -5.47 -9.57 8.60
C TYR A 49 -3.98 -9.90 8.55
N ILE A 50 -3.50 -10.15 7.34
CA ILE A 50 -2.07 -10.27 7.07
C ILE A 50 -1.70 -9.22 6.04
N ARG A 51 -0.44 -8.80 6.06
CA ARG A 51 0.09 -7.84 5.10
C ARG A 51 0.92 -8.57 4.06
N THR A 52 0.76 -8.15 2.81
CA THR A 52 1.67 -8.57 1.76
C THR A 52 2.93 -7.69 1.83
N PRO A 53 3.98 -7.99 1.06
CA PRO A 53 5.13 -7.08 1.01
C PRO A 53 4.72 -5.65 0.65
N LEU A 54 3.75 -5.50 -0.25
CA LEU A 54 3.27 -4.17 -0.60
C LEU A 54 2.71 -3.46 0.62
N GLY A 55 1.82 -4.12 1.37
CA GLY A 55 1.21 -3.53 2.55
C GLY A 55 2.20 -3.32 3.68
N GLY A 56 3.26 -4.13 3.72
CA GLY A 56 4.25 -4.01 4.78
C GLY A 56 5.18 -2.82 4.64
N PHE A 57 5.34 -2.30 3.42
CA PHE A 57 6.27 -1.19 3.19
C PHE A 57 5.59 0.14 2.92
N VAL A 58 4.26 0.18 2.75
CA VAL A 58 3.59 1.45 2.53
C VAL A 58 3.46 2.17 3.89
N ASN A 59 3.94 3.40 3.94
CA ASN A 59 3.88 4.18 5.17
C ASN A 59 2.59 4.97 5.27
N HIS A 60 2.24 5.33 6.49
CA HIS A 60 1.03 6.10 6.78
C HIS A 60 1.30 7.58 6.68
N ARG A 61 0.36 8.31 6.11
CA ARG A 61 0.42 9.75 6.06
C ARG A 61 -1.00 10.29 5.97
N THR A 62 -1.28 11.36 6.73
CA THR A 62 -2.62 11.93 6.73
C THR A 62 -3.02 12.40 5.33
N GLU A 63 -2.10 13.08 4.64
CA GLU A 63 -2.34 13.50 3.26
C GLU A 63 -1.67 12.52 2.33
N SER A 64 -2.29 11.36 2.20
CA SER A 64 -1.72 10.27 1.44
C SER A 64 -2.09 10.37 -0.04
N ASN A 65 -1.34 9.62 -0.88
CA ASN A 65 -1.59 9.58 -2.32
C ASN A 65 -2.18 8.24 -2.77
N SER A 66 -2.55 7.39 -1.83
CA SER A 66 -3.20 6.13 -2.15
C SER A 66 -4.09 5.72 -0.99
N ARG A 67 -4.93 4.71 -1.22
CA ARG A 67 -5.81 4.19 -0.19
C ARG A 67 -5.95 2.69 -0.39
N VAL A 68 -6.38 2.02 0.66
CA VAL A 68 -6.68 0.58 0.56
C VAL A 68 -8.17 0.44 0.31
N ALA A 69 -8.51 -0.21 -0.79
CA ALA A 69 -9.89 -0.48 -1.14
C ALA A 69 -10.15 -1.96 -0.91
N TYR A 70 -11.16 -2.27 -0.11
CA TYR A 70 -11.49 -3.64 0.23
C TYR A 70 -12.61 -4.17 -0.64
N GLU A 71 -12.42 -5.39 -1.11
CA GLU A 71 -13.47 -6.12 -1.80
C GLU A 71 -13.41 -7.53 -1.26
N ASP A 72 -14.50 -7.97 -0.63
CA ASP A 72 -14.52 -9.21 0.13
C ASP A 72 -13.45 -9.10 1.22
N ASP A 73 -12.52 -10.02 1.27
CA ASP A 73 -11.50 -10.02 2.31
C ASP A 73 -10.16 -9.52 1.80
N ILE A 74 -10.14 -8.88 0.63
CA ILE A 74 -8.89 -8.50 0.00
C ILE A 74 -8.81 -6.98 -0.10
N GLY A 75 -7.73 -6.43 0.47
CA GLY A 75 -7.46 -4.99 0.38
C GLY A 75 -6.44 -4.74 -0.71
N ARG A 76 -6.77 -3.84 -1.62
CA ARG A 76 -5.87 -3.46 -2.71
C ARG A 76 -5.49 -2.01 -2.54
N LEU A 77 -4.22 -1.73 -2.74
CA LEU A 77 -3.70 -0.37 -2.67
C LEU A 77 -3.96 0.32 -4.01
N VAL A 78 -4.67 1.44 -3.96
CA VAL A 78 -5.11 2.16 -5.16
C VAL A 78 -4.66 3.60 -5.05
N THR A 79 -4.06 4.14 -6.10
CA THR A 79 -3.64 5.55 -6.11
C THR A 79 -4.87 6.44 -6.14
N THR A 80 -4.83 7.54 -5.38
CA THR A 80 -5.93 8.50 -5.32
C THR A 80 -5.61 9.78 -6.06
N GLN A 81 -4.38 9.91 -6.53
CA GLN A 81 -3.93 11.06 -7.31
C GLN A 81 -2.72 10.62 -8.12
N LYS A 82 -2.32 11.44 -9.07
CA LYS A 82 -1.12 11.13 -9.84
C LYS A 82 0.09 11.17 -8.93
N ILE A 83 0.97 10.19 -9.09
CA ILE A 83 2.20 10.08 -8.32
C ILE A 83 3.35 10.20 -9.29
N LYS A 84 4.28 11.09 -9.01
CA LYS A 84 5.41 11.31 -9.90
C LYS A 84 6.56 10.41 -9.54
N LYS A 85 7.37 10.10 -10.54
CA LYS A 85 8.58 9.32 -10.35
C LYS A 85 9.37 9.90 -9.19
N GLY A 86 9.79 9.04 -8.28
CA GLY A 86 10.57 9.43 -7.11
C GLY A 86 9.77 9.74 -5.87
N GLU A 87 8.46 9.84 -5.99
CA GLU A 87 7.62 10.12 -4.83
C GLU A 87 7.33 8.87 -4.03
N GLU A 88 7.23 9.03 -2.73
CA GLU A 88 6.87 7.91 -1.86
C GLU A 88 5.37 7.64 -1.94
N ILE A 89 5.02 6.37 -1.99
CA ILE A 89 3.62 5.93 -1.94
C ILE A 89 3.23 5.88 -0.47
N THR A 90 2.17 6.58 -0.12
CA THR A 90 1.68 6.61 1.26
C THR A 90 0.20 6.33 1.27
N THR A 91 -0.30 5.87 2.40
CA THR A 91 -1.73 5.60 2.54
C THR A 91 -2.17 6.02 3.93
N THR A 92 -3.46 6.30 4.07
CA THR A 92 -4.05 6.55 5.37
C THR A 92 -4.63 5.22 5.83
N TYR A 93 -4.16 4.74 6.99
CA TYR A 93 -4.61 3.45 7.47
C TYR A 93 -6.01 3.56 8.05
N HIS A 94 -6.90 2.72 7.53
CA HIS A 94 -8.25 2.61 8.05
C HIS A 94 -8.53 1.17 8.46
N LEU A 95 -7.45 0.43 8.74
CA LEU A 95 -7.59 -0.99 9.04
C LEU A 95 -8.08 -1.24 10.44
N TYR A 96 -7.80 -0.30 11.34
CA TYR A 96 -8.23 -0.48 12.72
C TYR A 96 -9.59 0.16 12.87
N PRO A 97 -10.48 -0.50 13.55
CA PRO A 97 -11.72 0.15 13.90
C PRO A 97 -11.33 1.32 14.75
N VAL A 98 -11.45 2.38 14.18
CA VAL A 98 -11.15 3.57 14.89
C VAL A 98 -12.22 3.73 15.87
N ARG A 99 -11.99 3.53 16.47
CA ARG A 99 -12.86 3.48 17.03
C ARG A 99 -13.21 4.55 17.53
N ASP A 100 -13.57 4.81 17.08
CA ASP A 100 -13.91 5.26 17.31
C ASP A 100 -14.35 5.46 17.95
N ASP A 101 -14.24 5.54 18.20
CA ASP A 101 -14.41 5.46 18.57
C ASP A 101 -14.44 5.73 18.80
#